data_ecf68ba7ec78e21070e4ecb791465aa2
#
_entry.id   ecf68ba7ec78e21070e4ecb791465aa2
#
_cell.length_a   1.000
_cell.length_b   1.000
_cell.length_c   1.000
_cell.angle_alpha   90.00
_cell.angle_beta   90.00
_cell.angle_gamma   90.00
#
_symmetry.space_group_name_H-M   'P 1'
#
loop_
_entity.id
_entity.type
_entity.pdbx_description
1 polymer ?
#
loop_
_entity_poly.entity_id
_entity_poly.type
_entity_poly.pdbx_seq_one_letter_code
_entity_poly.pdbx_strand_id
1 'polypeptide(L)'
;MKMATYLGSIKPILFWSVAAIITLSVVAQANPNETFVSQGMLPYGFSMTSLQGGNEVDPRKAITLEAVGLGARLSKVELLDGTEKVLFAAKDQTRLSLPVPLAFEARHKIKVTAERSWSGESETREINFTTAAVPKLEGPTLTRLGPDASVTLHFDRPVGKVQATGGLTLKAEHDATGHNIRLMASAYEQDHKYAVQVNYKTPTGVSLPPLDLELTTAPPLAAETNVKGLTNLGLMLPLQVTFNEALADRANAASHLKVQTRDGQAISGKWRWIGPRQLRFTPQPAWPASSAIEVSDDGQHLRSERGGMLKQALIEQFSTGTDRRLFVYLDSQRVEAVENGKVVRTFKVSTGKSKTPTVTGSFYIYDRYRHKRMRSDVGKGQPGFYEVEDVPYTQFFHRDYAFHGAFWHNSFGRPASHGCVNMATKDQNKRWPNVSEDAGWLYNWGALGLPVTVMNKAPEPMQAGHVPAKDSKGTNQQARAETAIRQENPGRVVVR
;
A
#
# COMPACT_ATOMS: atom_id res chain seq x y z
N MET A 1 75.91 -19.59 -19.30
CA MET A 1 76.67 -20.71 -19.85
C MET A 1 75.96 -21.14 -21.13
N LYS A 2 76.52 -20.67 -22.21
CA LYS A 2 77.06 -21.40 -23.35
C LYS A 2 76.03 -22.23 -24.07
N MET A 3 75.71 -21.83 -25.21
CA MET A 3 76.21 -22.03 -26.57
C MET A 3 75.40 -23.11 -27.30
N ALA A 4 75.08 -23.12 -28.49
CA ALA A 4 75.40 -22.41 -29.73
C ALA A 4 74.68 -23.13 -30.88
N THR A 5 74.16 -22.34 -31.79
CA THR A 5 74.24 -22.48 -33.26
C THR A 5 74.52 -23.84 -33.90
N TYR A 6 73.70 -24.18 -34.88
CA TYR A 6 74.22 -24.37 -36.21
C TYR A 6 73.17 -24.18 -37.33
N LEU A 7 73.57 -23.41 -38.32
CA LEU A 7 72.92 -23.15 -39.58
C LEU A 7 73.05 -24.37 -40.55
N GLY A 8 72.07 -24.49 -41.40
CA GLY A 8 72.19 -25.34 -42.58
C GLY A 8 71.11 -24.98 -43.60
N SER A 9 71.46 -24.06 -44.50
CA SER A 9 70.66 -23.71 -45.68
C SER A 9 70.71 -24.82 -46.69
N ILE A 10 69.61 -25.04 -47.45
CA ILE A 10 69.67 -25.32 -48.91
C ILE A 10 68.23 -25.05 -49.47
N LYS A 11 68.23 -24.25 -50.53
CA LYS A 11 67.14 -23.98 -51.52
C LYS A 11 67.17 -25.06 -52.59
N PRO A 12 66.27 -24.94 -53.57
CA PRO A 12 64.83 -24.95 -53.73
C PRO A 12 64.42 -26.18 -54.59
N ILE A 13 63.15 -26.39 -54.88
CA ILE A 13 62.65 -26.83 -56.18
C ILE A 13 61.15 -27.17 -56.15
N LEU A 14 60.44 -26.48 -56.97
CA LEU A 14 59.32 -26.78 -57.84
C LEU A 14 57.99 -27.39 -57.27
N PHE A 15 56.97 -26.59 -57.49
CA PHE A 15 55.65 -26.93 -58.05
C PHE A 15 55.12 -28.37 -57.85
N TRP A 16 54.03 -28.46 -57.11
CA TRP A 16 52.82 -29.07 -57.62
C TRP A 16 51.68 -28.66 -56.71
N SER A 17 50.67 -28.07 -57.33
CA SER A 17 49.38 -27.73 -56.78
C SER A 17 48.69 -28.97 -56.18
N VAL A 18 48.54 -28.99 -54.88
CA VAL A 18 47.56 -29.86 -54.19
C VAL A 18 46.38 -28.99 -53.85
N ALA A 19 45.30 -29.15 -54.61
CA ALA A 19 44.01 -28.64 -54.25
C ALA A 19 43.61 -29.33 -52.93
N ALA A 20 43.70 -28.62 -51.84
CA ALA A 20 43.16 -29.07 -50.60
C ALA A 20 41.62 -29.02 -50.72
N ILE A 21 40.99 -30.17 -50.84
CA ILE A 21 39.55 -30.39 -50.64
C ILE A 21 39.33 -30.20 -49.17
N ILE A 22 38.93 -29.00 -48.81
CA ILE A 22 38.37 -28.72 -47.46
C ILE A 22 36.88 -29.12 -47.52
N THR A 23 36.61 -30.35 -47.10
CA THR A 23 35.25 -30.72 -46.68
C THR A 23 34.91 -29.97 -45.41
N LEU A 24 34.29 -28.79 -45.54
CA LEU A 24 33.69 -28.10 -44.41
C LEU A 24 32.42 -28.83 -44.05
N SER A 25 32.48 -29.67 -43.05
CA SER A 25 31.30 -30.04 -42.27
C SER A 25 30.89 -28.84 -41.47
N VAL A 26 29.94 -28.04 -41.97
CA VAL A 26 29.39 -26.91 -41.23
C VAL A 26 28.47 -27.47 -40.17
N VAL A 27 28.99 -27.58 -38.93
CA VAL A 27 28.17 -27.54 -37.74
C VAL A 27 27.69 -26.10 -37.63
N ALA A 28 26.39 -25.90 -37.79
CA ALA A 28 25.73 -24.59 -37.73
C ALA A 28 25.92 -23.98 -36.35
N GLN A 29 26.89 -23.07 -36.22
CA GLN A 29 26.85 -21.98 -35.24
C GLN A 29 26.38 -20.74 -35.99
N ALA A 30 25.32 -20.12 -35.50
CA ALA A 30 24.63 -18.99 -36.12
C ALA A 30 25.60 -17.86 -36.48
N ASN A 31 26.01 -17.80 -37.75
CA ASN A 31 26.67 -16.66 -38.35
C ASN A 31 25.63 -15.72 -38.96
N PRO A 32 25.75 -14.40 -38.84
CA PRO A 32 24.76 -13.44 -39.37
C PRO A 32 24.65 -13.46 -40.90
N ASN A 33 25.53 -14.19 -41.58
CA ASN A 33 25.50 -14.40 -43.01
C ASN A 33 25.68 -15.90 -43.31
N GLU A 34 24.65 -16.52 -43.86
CA GLU A 34 24.74 -17.90 -44.35
C GLU A 34 25.12 -17.90 -45.83
N THR A 35 26.11 -18.73 -46.16
CA THR A 35 26.56 -18.92 -47.53
C THR A 35 26.34 -20.36 -47.95
N PHE A 36 25.60 -20.53 -49.01
CA PHE A 36 25.24 -21.83 -49.60
C PHE A 36 26.01 -21.96 -50.94
N VAL A 37 26.90 -22.91 -51.03
CA VAL A 37 27.69 -23.15 -52.24
C VAL A 37 27.62 -24.60 -52.66
N SER A 38 27.67 -24.83 -54.01
CA SER A 38 27.75 -26.16 -54.62
C SER A 38 29.07 -26.83 -54.29
N GLN A 39 29.08 -28.18 -54.31
CA GLN A 39 30.31 -28.96 -54.24
C GLN A 39 30.91 -29.06 -55.65
N GLY A 40 32.21 -28.74 -55.83
CA GLY A 40 32.87 -28.82 -57.09
C GLY A 40 34.18 -28.02 -57.15
N MET A 41 34.92 -28.15 -58.27
CA MET A 41 36.22 -27.44 -58.45
C MET A 41 36.05 -25.91 -58.49
N LEU A 42 34.91 -25.40 -58.91
CA LEU A 42 34.59 -23.98 -58.91
C LEU A 42 33.24 -23.83 -58.23
N PRO A 43 33.16 -23.66 -56.90
CA PRO A 43 31.90 -23.55 -56.17
C PRO A 43 31.13 -22.29 -56.59
N TYR A 44 29.79 -22.42 -56.72
CA TYR A 44 28.86 -21.33 -56.96
C TYR A 44 27.63 -21.51 -56.05
N GLY A 45 26.95 -20.42 -55.77
CA GLY A 45 25.81 -20.46 -54.88
C GLY A 45 25.31 -19.06 -54.54
N PHE A 46 24.92 -18.87 -53.32
CA PHE A 46 24.46 -17.57 -52.82
C PHE A 46 24.78 -17.39 -51.34
N SER A 47 24.89 -16.16 -50.93
CA SER A 47 24.86 -15.75 -49.51
C SER A 47 23.57 -15.08 -49.18
N MET A 48 23.13 -15.23 -47.94
CA MET A 48 21.94 -14.60 -47.42
C MET A 48 22.27 -13.80 -46.16
N THR A 49 21.89 -12.50 -46.12
CA THR A 49 22.00 -11.65 -44.94
C THR A 49 20.69 -11.56 -44.24
N SER A 50 20.71 -11.47 -42.89
CA SER A 50 19.59 -11.12 -41.96
C SER A 50 18.98 -12.22 -41.12
N LEU A 51 19.55 -13.37 -40.96
CA LEU A 51 19.17 -14.26 -39.87
C LEU A 51 19.98 -13.87 -38.61
N GLN A 52 19.48 -12.96 -37.80
CA GLN A 52 20.08 -12.67 -36.51
C GLN A 52 19.50 -13.65 -35.47
N GLY A 53 20.34 -14.53 -34.91
CA GLY A 53 20.05 -15.27 -33.70
C GLY A 53 19.03 -16.41 -33.84
N GLY A 54 19.27 -17.33 -34.76
CA GLY A 54 18.42 -18.52 -34.93
C GLY A 54 17.35 -18.35 -36.02
N ASN A 55 16.30 -19.20 -35.99
CA ASN A 55 15.25 -19.23 -37.02
C ASN A 55 14.25 -18.06 -36.96
N GLU A 56 14.48 -17.05 -36.13
CA GLU A 56 13.57 -15.93 -35.93
C GLU A 56 14.08 -14.69 -36.67
N VAL A 57 13.30 -14.19 -37.63
CA VAL A 57 13.65 -13.06 -38.49
C VAL A 57 12.86 -11.81 -38.12
N ASP A 58 13.53 -10.65 -38.07
CA ASP A 58 12.81 -9.36 -37.98
C ASP A 58 12.06 -9.09 -39.28
N PRO A 59 10.70 -9.08 -39.26
CA PRO A 59 9.87 -8.94 -40.44
C PRO A 59 10.02 -7.58 -41.15
N ARG A 60 10.67 -6.61 -40.51
CA ARG A 60 10.90 -5.26 -41.05
C ARG A 60 12.31 -5.09 -41.66
N LYS A 61 13.21 -6.03 -41.45
CA LYS A 61 14.56 -6.01 -42.01
C LYS A 61 14.58 -6.71 -43.37
N ALA A 62 15.21 -6.07 -44.34
CA ALA A 62 15.37 -6.66 -45.65
C ALA A 62 16.26 -7.92 -45.58
N ILE A 63 15.79 -9.02 -46.15
CA ILE A 63 16.59 -10.20 -46.42
C ILE A 63 17.25 -9.97 -47.77
N THR A 64 18.60 -9.91 -47.80
CA THR A 64 19.34 -9.74 -49.06
C THR A 64 20.00 -11.05 -49.44
N LEU A 65 19.80 -11.44 -50.68
CA LEU A 65 20.42 -12.59 -51.32
C LEU A 65 21.46 -12.07 -52.32
N GLU A 66 22.64 -12.67 -52.36
CA GLU A 66 23.70 -12.29 -53.29
C GLU A 66 24.34 -13.55 -53.88
N ALA A 67 24.45 -13.60 -55.19
CA ALA A 67 25.11 -14.71 -55.87
C ALA A 67 26.62 -14.75 -55.51
N VAL A 68 27.15 -15.94 -55.26
CA VAL A 68 28.53 -16.19 -54.87
C VAL A 68 29.19 -17.17 -55.81
N GLY A 69 30.40 -16.85 -56.27
CA GLY A 69 31.16 -17.65 -57.18
C GLY A 69 31.25 -17.07 -58.60
N LEU A 70 32.23 -17.52 -59.33
CA LEU A 70 32.50 -17.01 -60.69
C LEU A 70 31.35 -17.36 -61.65
N GLY A 71 30.75 -16.33 -62.26
CA GLY A 71 29.58 -16.48 -63.16
C GLY A 71 28.29 -16.92 -62.48
N ALA A 72 28.24 -16.87 -61.17
CA ALA A 72 27.03 -17.21 -60.44
C ALA A 72 25.93 -16.14 -60.62
N ARG A 73 24.69 -16.56 -60.75
CA ARG A 73 23.48 -15.74 -60.76
C ARG A 73 22.35 -16.42 -60.00
N LEU A 74 21.42 -15.65 -59.48
CA LEU A 74 20.16 -16.11 -58.91
C LEU A 74 19.15 -16.27 -60.07
N SER A 75 19.09 -17.43 -60.68
CA SER A 75 18.20 -17.64 -61.84
C SER A 75 16.73 -17.65 -61.48
N LYS A 76 16.40 -18.03 -60.26
CA LYS A 76 15.02 -17.96 -59.70
C LYS A 76 15.06 -17.77 -58.19
N VAL A 77 14.29 -16.83 -57.67
CA VAL A 77 14.06 -16.63 -56.24
C VAL A 77 12.54 -16.53 -56.03
N GLU A 78 12.01 -17.31 -55.12
CA GLU A 78 10.62 -17.24 -54.68
C GLU A 78 10.53 -17.15 -53.17
N LEU A 79 9.73 -16.22 -52.67
CA LEU A 79 9.36 -16.13 -51.28
C LEU A 79 7.89 -16.65 -51.18
N LEU A 80 7.66 -17.64 -50.35
CA LEU A 80 6.39 -18.27 -50.12
C LEU A 80 5.95 -18.05 -48.65
N ASP A 81 4.65 -17.99 -48.42
CA ASP A 81 4.06 -18.07 -47.08
C ASP A 81 3.96 -19.51 -46.57
N GLY A 82 3.47 -19.68 -45.35
CA GLY A 82 3.30 -20.98 -44.70
C GLY A 82 2.27 -21.93 -45.42
N THR A 83 1.52 -21.41 -46.41
CA THR A 83 0.59 -22.17 -47.23
C THR A 83 1.12 -22.49 -48.63
N GLU A 84 2.43 -22.26 -48.86
CA GLU A 84 3.09 -22.42 -50.16
C GLU A 84 2.64 -21.43 -51.24
N LYS A 85 1.94 -20.36 -50.88
CA LYS A 85 1.57 -19.29 -51.80
C LYS A 85 2.75 -18.37 -52.04
N VAL A 86 3.04 -18.08 -53.29
CA VAL A 86 4.13 -17.18 -53.69
C VAL A 86 3.72 -15.73 -53.32
N LEU A 87 4.51 -15.14 -52.45
CA LEU A 87 4.42 -13.71 -52.04
C LEU A 87 5.24 -12.82 -52.96
N PHE A 88 6.38 -13.33 -53.42
CA PHE A 88 7.28 -12.60 -54.30
C PHE A 88 8.11 -13.58 -55.15
N ALA A 89 8.44 -13.19 -56.38
CA ALA A 89 9.31 -13.93 -57.28
C ALA A 89 10.18 -13.01 -58.11
N ALA A 90 11.44 -13.41 -58.31
CA ALA A 90 12.39 -12.70 -59.15
C ALA A 90 13.24 -13.71 -59.93
N LYS A 91 13.85 -13.27 -61.04
CA LYS A 91 14.71 -14.07 -61.90
C LYS A 91 15.93 -13.29 -62.32
N ASP A 92 16.99 -14.01 -62.62
CA ASP A 92 18.22 -13.50 -63.28
C ASP A 92 18.87 -12.31 -62.57
N GLN A 93 19.05 -12.41 -61.23
CA GLN A 93 19.65 -11.40 -60.39
C GLN A 93 21.03 -11.84 -59.89
N THR A 94 21.95 -10.90 -59.69
CA THR A 94 23.19 -11.15 -58.96
C THR A 94 23.07 -10.79 -57.50
N ARG A 95 22.18 -9.85 -57.18
CA ARG A 95 21.82 -9.41 -55.84
C ARG A 95 20.35 -9.03 -55.80
N LEU A 96 19.66 -9.43 -54.72
CA LEU A 96 18.23 -9.20 -54.55
C LEU A 96 17.90 -8.92 -53.07
N SER A 97 17.08 -7.93 -52.81
CA SER A 97 16.47 -7.74 -51.52
C SER A 97 14.97 -8.13 -51.58
N LEU A 98 14.57 -9.00 -50.68
CA LEU A 98 13.17 -9.41 -50.56
C LEU A 98 12.28 -8.26 -50.04
N PRO A 99 11.03 -8.21 -50.44
CA PRO A 99 10.13 -7.14 -49.97
C PRO A 99 9.88 -7.21 -48.47
N VAL A 100 9.78 -6.05 -47.83
CA VAL A 100 9.41 -5.85 -46.42
C VAL A 100 8.33 -4.79 -46.32
N PRO A 101 7.52 -4.76 -45.25
CA PRO A 101 7.54 -5.67 -44.09
C PRO A 101 6.81 -6.99 -44.38
N LEU A 102 7.29 -8.06 -43.76
CA LEU A 102 6.58 -9.32 -43.65
C LEU A 102 5.64 -9.27 -42.43
N ALA A 103 4.67 -10.21 -42.38
CA ALA A 103 3.85 -10.35 -41.19
C ALA A 103 4.67 -10.90 -40.00
N PHE A 104 4.35 -10.48 -38.77
CA PHE A 104 4.85 -11.12 -37.57
C PHE A 104 4.22 -12.51 -37.38
N GLU A 105 4.87 -13.39 -36.64
CA GLU A 105 4.40 -14.74 -36.27
C GLU A 105 4.07 -15.62 -37.50
N ALA A 106 4.68 -15.34 -38.63
CA ALA A 106 4.39 -16.03 -39.88
C ALA A 106 5.55 -17.00 -40.28
N ARG A 107 5.18 -18.12 -40.84
CA ARG A 107 6.15 -19.04 -41.47
C ARG A 107 6.32 -18.67 -42.92
N HIS A 108 7.59 -18.69 -43.34
CA HIS A 108 7.96 -18.37 -44.69
C HIS A 108 8.98 -19.41 -45.22
N LYS A 109 9.00 -19.56 -46.54
CA LYS A 109 9.98 -20.35 -47.26
C LYS A 109 10.55 -19.52 -48.38
N ILE A 110 11.88 -19.55 -48.52
CA ILE A 110 12.59 -18.97 -49.64
C ILE A 110 13.13 -20.16 -50.49
N LYS A 111 12.75 -20.18 -51.78
CA LYS A 111 13.36 -21.09 -52.79
C LYS A 111 14.32 -20.25 -53.62
N VAL A 112 15.59 -20.64 -53.61
CA VAL A 112 16.64 -19.97 -54.39
C VAL A 112 17.28 -20.95 -55.29
N THR A 113 17.25 -20.66 -56.59
CA THR A 113 18.01 -21.38 -57.61
C THR A 113 19.17 -20.54 -58.03
N ALA A 114 20.38 -20.99 -57.70
CA ALA A 114 21.63 -20.40 -58.17
C ALA A 114 22.09 -21.17 -59.42
N GLU A 115 22.56 -20.44 -60.40
CA GLU A 115 23.00 -21.00 -61.69
C GLU A 115 24.34 -20.42 -62.10
N ARG A 116 25.15 -21.23 -62.80
CA ARG A 116 26.38 -20.78 -63.42
C ARG A 116 26.11 -20.40 -64.87
N SER A 117 26.32 -19.14 -65.22
CA SER A 117 25.88 -18.54 -66.48
C SER A 117 26.44 -19.17 -67.75
N TRP A 118 27.62 -19.81 -67.72
CA TRP A 118 28.22 -20.42 -68.92
C TRP A 118 28.00 -21.94 -69.07
N SER A 119 27.67 -22.67 -67.96
CA SER A 119 27.45 -24.11 -68.01
C SER A 119 26.01 -24.52 -67.89
N GLY A 120 25.14 -23.61 -67.42
CA GLY A 120 23.78 -23.89 -67.13
C GLY A 120 23.56 -24.79 -65.92
N GLU A 121 24.64 -25.16 -65.23
CA GLU A 121 24.51 -25.93 -63.96
C GLU A 121 23.74 -25.08 -62.95
N SER A 122 22.77 -25.72 -62.33
CA SER A 122 21.93 -25.05 -61.34
C SER A 122 21.74 -25.87 -60.08
N GLU A 123 21.60 -25.22 -58.93
CA GLU A 123 21.27 -25.81 -57.64
C GLU A 123 20.17 -25.02 -56.98
N THR A 124 19.12 -25.74 -56.49
CA THR A 124 18.02 -25.12 -55.74
C THR A 124 18.13 -25.47 -54.28
N ARG A 125 17.98 -24.44 -53.45
CA ARG A 125 17.88 -24.57 -52.00
C ARG A 125 16.56 -24.00 -51.49
N GLU A 126 16.00 -24.68 -50.50
CA GLU A 126 14.83 -24.20 -49.74
C GLU A 126 15.27 -23.83 -48.31
N ILE A 127 14.90 -22.65 -47.89
CA ILE A 127 15.19 -22.11 -46.56
C ILE A 127 13.88 -21.77 -45.91
N ASN A 128 13.59 -22.44 -44.79
CA ASN A 128 12.42 -22.16 -43.98
C ASN A 128 12.80 -21.25 -42.82
N PHE A 129 12.01 -20.24 -42.58
CA PHE A 129 12.18 -19.34 -41.43
C PHE A 129 10.83 -18.90 -40.85
N THR A 130 10.87 -18.40 -39.63
CA THR A 130 9.72 -17.76 -38.97
C THR A 130 10.05 -16.33 -38.68
N THR A 131 9.07 -15.46 -38.82
CA THR A 131 9.19 -14.09 -38.35
C THR A 131 8.94 -14.01 -36.86
N ALA A 132 9.48 -12.96 -36.23
CA ALA A 132 9.43 -12.77 -34.79
C ALA A 132 7.98 -12.86 -34.25
N ALA A 133 7.86 -13.58 -33.15
CA ALA A 133 6.61 -13.67 -32.41
C ALA A 133 6.37 -12.39 -31.60
N VAL A 134 5.12 -11.96 -31.49
CA VAL A 134 4.71 -10.81 -30.68
C VAL A 134 4.20 -11.31 -29.34
N PRO A 135 4.95 -11.11 -28.23
CA PRO A 135 4.47 -11.40 -26.89
C PRO A 135 3.18 -10.63 -26.59
N LYS A 136 2.18 -11.33 -26.08
CA LYS A 136 0.88 -10.75 -25.74
C LYS A 136 0.85 -10.39 -24.27
N LEU A 137 0.36 -9.20 -23.97
CA LEU A 137 0.08 -8.79 -22.59
C LEU A 137 -1.09 -9.63 -22.05
N GLU A 138 -0.84 -10.30 -20.94
CA GLU A 138 -1.89 -10.99 -20.16
C GLU A 138 -2.43 -10.01 -19.13
N GLY A 139 -3.57 -9.42 -19.44
CA GLY A 139 -4.23 -8.46 -18.56
C GLY A 139 -4.72 -7.20 -19.27
N PRO A 140 -5.33 -6.28 -18.53
CA PRO A 140 -5.89 -5.06 -19.09
C PRO A 140 -4.81 -4.04 -19.47
N THR A 141 -5.04 -3.29 -20.54
CA THR A 141 -4.21 -2.13 -20.93
C THR A 141 -4.48 -0.90 -20.07
N LEU A 142 -5.61 -0.87 -19.36
CA LEU A 142 -5.92 0.12 -18.32
C LEU A 142 -5.58 -0.48 -16.95
N THR A 143 -4.59 0.05 -16.27
CA THR A 143 -4.17 -0.45 -14.97
C THR A 143 -3.80 0.69 -14.02
N ARG A 144 -3.72 0.39 -12.71
CA ARG A 144 -3.38 1.37 -11.68
C ARG A 144 -2.00 1.09 -11.12
N LEU A 145 -1.24 2.17 -10.87
CA LEU A 145 -0.01 2.07 -10.08
C LEU A 145 -0.34 1.60 -8.66
N GLY A 146 0.39 0.60 -8.20
CA GLY A 146 0.29 0.08 -6.83
C GLY A 146 0.84 1.04 -5.78
N PRO A 147 0.75 0.68 -4.49
CA PRO A 147 1.22 1.50 -3.39
C PRO A 147 2.73 1.77 -3.41
N ASP A 148 3.50 0.95 -4.08
CA ASP A 148 4.94 1.11 -4.32
C ASP A 148 5.28 1.89 -5.59
N ALA A 149 4.29 2.61 -6.15
CA ALA A 149 4.40 3.37 -7.39
C ALA A 149 4.78 2.52 -8.61
N SER A 150 4.42 1.25 -8.62
CA SER A 150 4.74 0.34 -9.71
C SER A 150 3.53 -0.40 -10.25
N VAL A 151 3.70 -0.95 -11.45
CA VAL A 151 2.80 -1.91 -12.10
C VAL A 151 3.63 -3.01 -12.73
N THR A 152 3.14 -4.25 -12.66
CA THR A 152 3.76 -5.38 -13.34
C THR A 152 2.94 -5.74 -14.55
N LEU A 153 3.60 -5.77 -15.72
CA LEU A 153 3.05 -6.27 -16.98
C LEU A 153 3.44 -7.74 -17.11
N HIS A 154 2.49 -8.59 -17.39
CA HIS A 154 2.71 -10.01 -17.57
C HIS A 154 2.50 -10.41 -19.03
N PHE A 155 3.49 -11.07 -19.64
CA PHE A 155 3.46 -11.48 -21.02
C PHE A 155 3.45 -13.02 -21.16
N ASP A 156 2.73 -13.52 -22.16
CA ASP A 156 2.65 -14.96 -22.50
C ASP A 156 4.01 -15.57 -22.91
N ARG A 157 4.97 -14.71 -23.29
CA ARG A 157 6.32 -15.07 -23.73
C ARG A 157 7.36 -14.08 -23.19
N PRO A 158 8.61 -14.49 -23.05
CA PRO A 158 9.68 -13.59 -22.63
C PRO A 158 9.83 -12.38 -23.54
N VAL A 159 10.00 -11.21 -22.96
CA VAL A 159 10.39 -9.98 -23.65
C VAL A 159 11.81 -9.60 -23.30
N GLY A 160 12.49 -8.99 -24.25
CA GLY A 160 13.83 -8.47 -24.09
C GLY A 160 13.85 -7.04 -23.51
N LYS A 161 14.65 -6.14 -24.13
CA LYS A 161 14.74 -4.75 -23.65
C LYS A 161 13.40 -4.04 -23.76
N VAL A 162 12.98 -3.39 -22.65
CA VAL A 162 11.76 -2.58 -22.55
C VAL A 162 12.10 -1.13 -22.24
N GLN A 163 11.38 -0.22 -22.86
CA GLN A 163 11.46 1.21 -22.61
C GLN A 163 10.04 1.79 -22.67
N ALA A 164 9.58 2.38 -21.57
CA ALA A 164 8.33 3.10 -21.52
C ALA A 164 8.54 4.60 -21.78
N THR A 165 7.67 5.19 -22.59
CA THR A 165 7.68 6.62 -22.95
C THR A 165 6.26 7.19 -22.83
N GLY A 166 6.11 8.51 -22.63
CA GLY A 166 4.81 9.16 -22.53
C GLY A 166 4.74 10.16 -21.40
N GLY A 167 3.55 10.38 -20.87
CA GLY A 167 3.28 11.41 -19.85
C GLY A 167 3.87 11.10 -18.45
N LEU A 168 4.50 9.93 -18.27
CA LEU A 168 5.07 9.49 -17.00
C LEU A 168 6.48 8.92 -17.18
N THR A 169 7.43 9.35 -16.34
CA THR A 169 8.78 8.77 -16.32
C THR A 169 8.77 7.44 -15.59
N LEU A 170 9.08 6.37 -16.33
CA LEU A 170 9.05 5.00 -15.84
C LEU A 170 10.41 4.32 -16.01
N LYS A 171 10.84 3.61 -14.97
CA LYS A 171 11.94 2.65 -15.02
C LYS A 171 11.36 1.27 -15.18
N ALA A 172 11.87 0.51 -16.16
CA ALA A 172 11.50 -0.88 -16.40
C ALA A 172 12.51 -1.84 -15.78
N GLU A 173 12.04 -2.84 -15.06
CA GLU A 173 12.84 -3.95 -14.53
C GLU A 173 12.22 -5.28 -14.97
N HIS A 174 13.08 -6.23 -15.34
CA HIS A 174 12.69 -7.57 -15.78
C HIS A 174 12.87 -8.58 -14.66
N ASP A 175 11.98 -9.55 -14.57
CA ASP A 175 12.23 -10.74 -13.77
C ASP A 175 13.26 -11.66 -14.48
N ALA A 176 13.68 -12.71 -13.79
CA ALA A 176 14.65 -13.66 -14.32
C ALA A 176 14.15 -14.44 -15.55
N THR A 177 12.84 -14.53 -15.74
CA THR A 177 12.19 -15.26 -16.84
C THR A 177 11.92 -14.38 -18.06
N GLY A 178 11.89 -13.05 -17.87
CA GLY A 178 11.51 -12.09 -18.91
C GLY A 178 10.01 -12.01 -19.19
N HIS A 179 9.16 -12.74 -18.45
CA HIS A 179 7.70 -12.69 -18.61
C HIS A 179 7.07 -11.52 -17.84
N ASN A 180 7.69 -11.09 -16.74
CA ASN A 180 7.18 -10.02 -15.90
C ASN A 180 8.06 -8.78 -16.04
N ILE A 181 7.45 -7.69 -16.41
CA ILE A 181 8.11 -6.38 -16.53
C ILE A 181 7.47 -5.46 -15.49
N ARG A 182 8.26 -5.06 -14.51
CA ARG A 182 7.84 -4.08 -13.51
C ARG A 182 8.20 -2.68 -13.98
N LEU A 183 7.18 -1.84 -14.16
CA LEU A 183 7.32 -0.42 -14.46
C LEU A 183 7.17 0.38 -13.17
N MET A 184 8.17 1.18 -12.82
CA MET A 184 8.21 1.97 -11.58
C MET A 184 8.23 3.45 -11.94
N ALA A 185 7.31 4.23 -11.35
CA ALA A 185 7.24 5.67 -11.50
C ALA A 185 8.10 6.36 -10.45
N SER A 186 8.93 7.34 -10.86
CA SER A 186 9.75 8.15 -9.94
C SER A 186 8.97 9.33 -9.35
N ALA A 187 8.04 9.90 -10.11
CA ALA A 187 7.16 10.99 -9.72
C ALA A 187 5.87 10.93 -10.53
N TYR A 188 4.74 11.24 -9.90
CA TYR A 188 3.43 11.28 -10.55
C TYR A 188 2.44 12.15 -9.76
N GLU A 189 1.40 12.63 -10.44
CA GLU A 189 0.25 13.28 -9.81
C GLU A 189 -0.75 12.23 -9.37
N GLN A 190 -1.42 12.46 -8.24
CA GLN A 190 -2.48 11.59 -7.75
C GLN A 190 -3.80 11.89 -8.46
N ASP A 191 -4.69 10.90 -8.53
CA ASP A 191 -5.99 10.97 -9.22
C ASP A 191 -5.86 11.39 -10.69
N HIS A 192 -4.85 10.85 -11.37
CA HIS A 192 -4.50 11.20 -12.74
C HIS A 192 -4.45 9.99 -13.67
N LYS A 193 -4.59 10.22 -14.97
CA LYS A 193 -4.45 9.23 -16.04
C LYS A 193 -3.29 9.59 -16.95
N TYR A 194 -2.44 8.62 -17.22
CA TYR A 194 -1.27 8.76 -18.07
C TYR A 194 -1.36 7.81 -19.26
N ALA A 195 -1.26 8.35 -20.46
CA ALA A 195 -1.00 7.56 -21.66
C ALA A 195 0.49 7.23 -21.71
N VAL A 196 0.80 5.94 -21.77
CA VAL A 196 2.16 5.40 -21.79
C VAL A 196 2.31 4.45 -22.95
N GLN A 197 3.35 4.64 -23.77
CA GLN A 197 3.71 3.74 -24.83
C GLN A 197 4.90 2.89 -24.39
N VAL A 198 4.75 1.57 -24.42
CA VAL A 198 5.81 0.62 -24.10
C VAL A 198 6.42 0.09 -25.37
N ASN A 199 7.68 0.48 -25.61
CA ASN A 199 8.51 -0.03 -26.68
C ASN A 199 9.31 -1.24 -26.16
N TYR A 200 9.23 -2.36 -26.83
CA TYR A 200 9.86 -3.59 -26.36
C TYR A 200 10.43 -4.41 -27.51
N LYS A 201 11.31 -5.35 -27.20
CA LYS A 201 11.97 -6.22 -28.14
C LYS A 201 11.80 -7.68 -27.77
N THR A 202 11.99 -8.59 -28.71
CA THR A 202 12.20 -10.01 -28.39
C THR A 202 13.50 -10.18 -27.63
N PRO A 203 13.73 -11.32 -26.94
CA PRO A 203 15.03 -11.65 -26.33
C PRO A 203 16.19 -11.61 -27.34
N THR A 204 15.91 -11.92 -28.63
CA THR A 204 16.86 -11.86 -29.74
C THR A 204 17.11 -10.45 -30.27
N GLY A 205 16.42 -9.42 -29.73
CA GLY A 205 16.62 -8.01 -30.05
C GLY A 205 15.76 -7.45 -31.18
N VAL A 206 14.80 -8.24 -31.72
CA VAL A 206 13.85 -7.76 -32.73
C VAL A 206 12.88 -6.77 -32.07
N SER A 207 12.77 -5.55 -32.63
CA SER A 207 11.82 -4.54 -32.14
C SER A 207 10.39 -4.96 -32.50
N LEU A 208 9.48 -4.82 -31.57
CA LEU A 208 8.08 -5.22 -31.69
C LEU A 208 7.16 -3.99 -31.87
N PRO A 209 5.93 -4.18 -32.35
CA PRO A 209 4.94 -3.11 -32.31
C PRO A 209 4.79 -2.58 -30.90
N PRO A 210 4.73 -1.23 -30.71
CA PRO A 210 4.58 -0.66 -29.38
C PRO A 210 3.24 -1.06 -28.75
N LEU A 211 3.22 -1.14 -27.43
CA LEU A 211 2.00 -1.39 -26.63
C LEU A 211 1.58 -0.07 -25.99
N ASP A 212 0.36 0.35 -26.25
CA ASP A 212 -0.24 1.51 -25.60
C ASP A 212 -0.95 1.11 -24.31
N LEU A 213 -0.61 1.76 -23.22
CA LEU A 213 -1.18 1.56 -21.88
C LEU A 213 -1.79 2.85 -21.36
N GLU A 214 -2.88 2.73 -20.62
CA GLU A 214 -3.40 3.78 -19.76
C GLU A 214 -3.07 3.44 -18.29
N LEU A 215 -2.20 4.21 -17.65
CA LEU A 215 -1.88 4.07 -16.24
C LEU A 215 -2.66 5.08 -15.42
N THR A 216 -3.35 4.63 -14.39
CA THR A 216 -4.07 5.49 -13.46
C THR A 216 -3.37 5.53 -12.11
N THR A 217 -3.48 6.65 -11.41
CA THR A 217 -3.01 6.80 -10.04
C THR A 217 -4.18 6.87 -9.07
N ALA A 218 -3.94 6.47 -7.83
CA ALA A 218 -4.97 6.50 -6.80
C ALA A 218 -5.33 7.93 -6.39
N PRO A 219 -6.57 8.18 -5.93
CA PRO A 219 -6.93 9.43 -5.29
C PRO A 219 -6.11 9.64 -4.02
N PRO A 220 -5.97 10.89 -3.55
CA PRO A 220 -5.20 11.21 -2.36
C PRO A 220 -5.71 10.49 -1.11
N LEU A 221 -4.79 10.02 -0.29
CA LEU A 221 -5.06 9.64 1.07
C LEU A 221 -5.39 10.89 1.90
N ALA A 222 -6.37 10.81 2.78
CA ALA A 222 -6.70 11.83 3.75
C ALA A 222 -6.76 11.21 5.15
N ALA A 223 -6.35 11.99 6.15
CA ALA A 223 -6.41 11.61 7.55
C ALA A 223 -7.08 12.73 8.36
N GLU A 224 -7.92 12.33 9.31
CA GLU A 224 -8.58 13.24 10.24
C GLU A 224 -8.41 12.73 11.66
N THR A 225 -8.40 13.65 12.64
CA THR A 225 -8.34 13.29 14.05
C THR A 225 -9.62 13.66 14.80
N ASN A 226 -9.92 12.91 15.87
CA ASN A 226 -11.03 13.21 16.76
C ASN A 226 -10.73 14.38 17.71
N VAL A 227 -9.54 14.95 17.67
CA VAL A 227 -9.11 16.04 18.58
C VAL A 227 -8.90 17.36 17.85
N LYS A 228 -9.19 17.43 16.57
CA LYS A 228 -9.01 18.62 15.72
C LYS A 228 -9.66 19.85 16.32
N GLY A 229 -8.84 20.86 16.61
CA GLY A 229 -9.29 22.15 17.15
C GLY A 229 -9.88 22.11 18.56
N LEU A 230 -9.82 20.97 19.25
CA LEU A 230 -10.33 20.86 20.62
C LEU A 230 -9.34 21.46 21.63
N THR A 231 -9.91 22.10 22.64
CA THR A 231 -9.15 22.71 23.72
C THR A 231 -9.65 22.26 25.08
N ASN A 232 -8.79 22.38 26.10
CA ASN A 232 -9.16 22.06 27.49
C ASN A 232 -9.68 20.62 27.67
N LEU A 233 -9.09 19.65 26.93
CA LEU A 233 -9.48 18.24 27.03
C LEU A 233 -9.06 17.63 28.37
N GLY A 234 -9.82 16.67 28.85
CA GLY A 234 -9.43 15.81 29.96
C GLY A 234 -8.28 14.88 29.56
N LEU A 235 -7.56 14.39 30.58
CA LEU A 235 -6.27 13.74 30.39
C LEU A 235 -6.34 12.30 29.84
N MET A 236 -7.54 11.74 29.64
CA MET A 236 -7.70 10.33 29.24
C MET A 236 -8.40 10.14 27.88
N LEU A 237 -8.69 11.21 27.14
CA LEU A 237 -9.27 11.04 25.80
C LEU A 237 -8.22 10.42 24.85
N PRO A 238 -8.47 9.23 24.27
CA PRO A 238 -7.56 8.69 23.28
C PRO A 238 -7.60 9.54 22.01
N LEU A 239 -6.42 9.74 21.41
CA LEU A 239 -6.34 10.27 20.05
C LEU A 239 -6.74 9.16 19.07
N GLN A 240 -7.59 9.48 18.11
CA GLN A 240 -7.95 8.60 17.02
C GLN A 240 -7.64 9.29 15.69
N VAL A 241 -6.86 8.61 14.85
CA VAL A 241 -6.62 9.00 13.46
C VAL A 241 -7.48 8.12 12.57
N THR A 242 -8.30 8.75 11.73
CA THR A 242 -9.19 8.07 10.78
C THR A 242 -8.74 8.40 9.36
N PHE A 243 -8.44 7.38 8.58
CA PHE A 243 -8.08 7.49 7.18
C PHE A 243 -9.30 7.27 6.28
N ASN A 244 -9.35 7.96 5.14
CA ASN A 244 -10.40 7.75 4.13
C ASN A 244 -10.29 6.36 3.46
N GLU A 245 -9.08 5.75 3.43
CA GLU A 245 -8.79 4.42 2.89
C GLU A 245 -7.94 3.58 3.85
N ALA A 246 -7.92 2.26 3.67
CA ALA A 246 -7.02 1.39 4.39
C ALA A 246 -5.56 1.64 3.95
N LEU A 247 -4.62 1.50 4.88
CA LEU A 247 -3.20 1.68 4.60
C LEU A 247 -2.56 0.39 4.10
N ALA A 248 -1.65 0.51 3.13
CA ALA A 248 -0.89 -0.61 2.57
C ALA A 248 0.03 -1.25 3.62
N ASP A 249 0.71 -0.43 4.40
CA ASP A 249 1.56 -0.88 5.51
C ASP A 249 0.96 -0.46 6.86
N ARG A 250 -0.01 -1.23 7.32
CA ARG A 250 -0.64 -1.02 8.63
C ARG A 250 0.29 -1.35 9.80
N ALA A 251 1.24 -2.27 9.61
CA ALA A 251 2.12 -2.72 10.68
C ALA A 251 3.05 -1.59 11.13
N ASN A 252 3.58 -0.83 10.18
CA ASN A 252 4.53 0.25 10.43
C ASN A 252 3.89 1.65 10.47
N ALA A 253 2.59 1.78 10.21
CA ALA A 253 1.92 3.09 10.16
C ALA A 253 2.15 3.95 11.41
N ALA A 254 2.17 3.32 12.59
CA ALA A 254 2.38 4.03 13.86
C ALA A 254 3.77 4.66 13.99
N SER A 255 4.80 4.11 13.35
CA SER A 255 6.17 4.66 13.41
C SER A 255 6.33 5.96 12.62
N HIS A 256 5.38 6.21 11.70
CA HIS A 256 5.33 7.43 10.89
C HIS A 256 4.51 8.57 11.55
N LEU A 257 3.95 8.32 12.74
CA LEU A 257 3.16 9.29 13.48
C LEU A 257 3.89 9.71 14.76
N LYS A 258 4.05 11.00 14.93
CA LYS A 258 4.65 11.61 16.14
C LYS A 258 3.56 12.23 16.98
N VAL A 259 3.64 12.02 18.30
CA VAL A 259 2.78 12.64 19.31
C VAL A 259 3.69 13.29 20.34
N GLN A 260 3.64 14.60 20.43
CA GLN A 260 4.55 15.37 21.25
C GLN A 260 3.87 16.62 21.85
N THR A 261 4.44 17.18 22.86
CA THR A 261 4.09 18.53 23.31
C THR A 261 4.62 19.55 22.31
N ARG A 262 4.08 20.77 22.32
CA ARG A 262 4.48 21.82 21.37
C ARG A 262 5.96 22.20 21.49
N ASP A 263 6.58 22.01 22.65
CA ASP A 263 8.01 22.20 22.90
C ASP A 263 8.87 20.97 22.48
N GLY A 264 8.27 19.98 21.85
CA GLY A 264 8.95 18.84 21.24
C GLY A 264 9.17 17.63 22.17
N GLN A 265 8.63 17.63 23.39
CA GLN A 265 8.72 16.47 24.27
C GLN A 265 7.80 15.36 23.80
N ALA A 266 8.35 14.19 23.49
CA ALA A 266 7.57 13.02 23.07
C ALA A 266 6.65 12.52 24.19
N ILE A 267 5.42 12.18 23.83
CA ILE A 267 4.42 11.67 24.77
C ILE A 267 4.37 10.15 24.68
N SER A 268 4.54 9.48 25.82
CA SER A 268 4.44 8.03 25.92
C SER A 268 3.01 7.57 25.74
N GLY A 269 2.82 6.47 25.00
CA GLY A 269 1.51 5.88 24.76
C GLY A 269 1.58 4.65 23.87
N LYS A 270 0.41 4.10 23.56
CA LYS A 270 0.29 2.91 22.72
C LYS A 270 -0.63 3.15 21.55
N TRP A 271 -0.13 2.83 20.37
CA TRP A 271 -0.92 2.76 19.16
C TRP A 271 -1.60 1.40 19.00
N ARG A 272 -2.86 1.41 18.58
CA ARG A 272 -3.64 0.21 18.28
C ARG A 272 -4.65 0.49 17.17
N TRP A 273 -4.72 -0.38 16.19
CA TRP A 273 -5.80 -0.40 15.21
C TRP A 273 -7.12 -0.83 15.87
N ILE A 274 -8.17 -0.03 15.69
CA ILE A 274 -9.53 -0.30 16.19
C ILE A 274 -10.52 -0.56 15.06
N GLY A 275 -10.05 -0.49 13.83
CA GLY A 275 -10.79 -0.76 12.61
C GLY A 275 -9.84 -0.79 11.40
N PRO A 276 -10.33 -1.06 10.19
CA PRO A 276 -9.50 -1.13 9.00
C PRO A 276 -8.83 0.22 8.66
N ARG A 277 -9.46 1.32 9.04
CA ARG A 277 -9.04 2.70 8.73
C ARG A 277 -8.87 3.59 9.96
N GLN A 278 -8.92 3.02 11.15
CA GLN A 278 -8.90 3.79 12.40
C GLN A 278 -7.75 3.33 13.30
N LEU A 279 -6.82 4.21 13.57
CA LEU A 279 -5.67 4.01 14.42
C LEU A 279 -5.82 4.87 15.68
N ARG A 280 -5.75 4.26 16.87
CA ARG A 280 -5.92 4.91 18.16
C ARG A 280 -4.60 4.96 18.92
N PHE A 281 -4.28 6.13 19.43
CA PHE A 281 -3.21 6.34 20.43
C PHE A 281 -3.83 6.51 21.81
N THR A 282 -3.38 5.72 22.76
CA THR A 282 -3.77 5.84 24.16
C THR A 282 -2.57 6.32 24.95
N PRO A 283 -2.62 7.53 25.53
CA PRO A 283 -1.50 8.08 26.33
C PRO A 283 -1.27 7.23 27.58
N GLN A 284 -0.05 7.14 28.03
CA GLN A 284 0.34 6.37 29.23
C GLN A 284 1.32 7.18 30.10
N PRO A 285 0.99 7.42 31.39
CA PRO A 285 -0.28 7.03 32.05
C PRO A 285 -1.47 7.88 31.61
N ALA A 286 -1.29 9.10 31.15
CA ALA A 286 -2.28 10.08 30.73
C ALA A 286 -1.61 11.15 29.86
N TRP A 287 -2.39 12.05 29.26
CA TRP A 287 -1.87 13.27 28.68
C TRP A 287 -1.25 14.16 29.77
N PRO A 288 -0.18 14.92 29.46
CA PRO A 288 0.31 15.97 30.37
C PRO A 288 -0.79 17.01 30.57
N ALA A 289 -0.95 17.48 31.80
CA ALA A 289 -1.94 18.52 32.12
C ALA A 289 -1.52 19.89 31.59
N SER A 290 -2.50 20.74 31.27
CA SER A 290 -2.31 22.14 30.83
C SER A 290 -1.29 22.29 29.70
N SER A 291 -1.31 21.37 28.75
CA SER A 291 -0.28 21.26 27.69
C SER A 291 -0.89 21.41 26.30
N ALA A 292 -0.17 22.09 25.42
CA ALA A 292 -0.45 22.05 23.98
C ALA A 292 0.24 20.82 23.36
N ILE A 293 -0.53 20.02 22.63
CA ILE A 293 -0.08 18.76 22.05
C ILE A 293 -0.18 18.85 20.54
N GLU A 294 0.81 18.31 19.87
CA GLU A 294 0.87 18.20 18.42
C GLU A 294 0.95 16.73 17.99
N VAL A 295 0.18 16.41 16.96
CA VAL A 295 0.23 15.15 16.26
C VAL A 295 0.63 15.43 14.82
N SER A 296 1.70 14.79 14.37
CA SER A 296 2.18 14.96 13.00
C SER A 296 2.59 13.63 12.38
N ASP A 297 2.58 13.56 11.05
CA ASP A 297 3.23 12.49 10.30
C ASP A 297 4.63 12.91 9.83
N ASP A 298 5.40 11.98 9.28
CA ASP A 298 6.71 12.24 8.67
C ASP A 298 6.63 12.67 7.18
N GLY A 299 5.40 12.90 6.68
CA GLY A 299 5.10 13.54 5.40
C GLY A 299 5.17 12.66 4.15
N GLN A 300 5.72 11.44 4.18
CA GLN A 300 5.96 10.71 2.92
C GLN A 300 5.68 9.20 2.92
N HIS A 301 5.43 8.60 4.05
CA HIS A 301 5.42 7.13 4.16
C HIS A 301 4.03 6.51 4.25
N LEU A 302 3.01 7.28 4.61
CA LEU A 302 1.65 6.77 4.68
C LEU A 302 1.02 6.67 3.28
N ARG A 303 0.73 5.46 2.85
CA ARG A 303 0.09 5.17 1.56
C ARG A 303 -1.13 4.29 1.74
N SER A 304 -2.18 4.55 0.96
CA SER A 304 -3.34 3.67 0.90
C SER A 304 -3.00 2.36 0.16
N GLU A 305 -3.79 1.31 0.37
CA GLU A 305 -3.70 0.05 -0.38
C GLU A 305 -3.77 0.27 -1.90
N ARG A 306 -4.41 1.34 -2.35
CA ARG A 306 -4.52 1.73 -3.75
C ARG A 306 -3.38 2.61 -4.26
N GLY A 307 -2.44 3.00 -3.39
CA GLY A 307 -1.27 3.82 -3.73
C GLY A 307 -1.43 5.32 -3.50
N GLY A 308 -2.58 5.79 -2.97
CA GLY A 308 -2.76 7.19 -2.61
C GLY A 308 -1.83 7.62 -1.47
N MET A 309 -1.24 8.82 -1.58
CA MET A 309 -0.40 9.44 -0.55
C MET A 309 -1.17 10.57 0.13
N LEU A 310 -0.77 10.96 1.33
CA LEU A 310 -1.32 12.15 1.97
C LEU A 310 -1.09 13.38 1.08
N LYS A 311 -2.18 14.06 0.71
CA LYS A 311 -2.10 15.31 -0.06
C LYS A 311 -1.49 16.44 0.76
N GLN A 312 -1.75 16.42 2.06
CA GLN A 312 -1.21 17.37 3.04
C GLN A 312 -0.72 16.56 4.24
N ALA A 313 0.40 16.97 4.81
CA ALA A 313 0.90 16.41 6.06
C ALA A 313 -0.18 16.49 7.14
N LEU A 314 -0.35 15.43 7.91
CA LEU A 314 -1.18 15.44 9.10
C LEU A 314 -0.46 16.27 10.16
N ILE A 315 -0.94 17.47 10.42
CA ILE A 315 -0.49 18.32 11.52
C ILE A 315 -1.73 18.79 12.26
N GLU A 316 -1.96 18.23 13.43
CA GLU A 316 -3.11 18.56 14.26
C GLU A 316 -2.65 18.98 15.65
N GLN A 317 -3.27 20.05 16.18
CA GLN A 317 -2.99 20.58 17.49
C GLN A 317 -4.25 20.58 18.35
N PHE A 318 -4.07 20.23 19.60
CA PHE A 318 -5.09 20.31 20.62
C PHE A 318 -4.47 20.66 21.97
N SER A 319 -5.29 21.00 22.96
CA SER A 319 -4.75 21.27 24.30
C SER A 319 -5.53 20.52 25.38
N THR A 320 -4.80 20.13 26.42
CA THR A 320 -5.35 19.55 27.63
C THR A 320 -5.62 20.62 28.67
N GLY A 321 -6.59 20.35 29.53
CA GLY A 321 -6.90 21.17 30.71
C GLY A 321 -6.04 20.80 31.93
N THR A 322 -6.39 21.38 33.05
CA THR A 322 -5.83 21.05 34.36
C THR A 322 -6.08 19.59 34.73
N ASP A 323 -5.30 19.02 35.65
CA ASP A 323 -5.53 17.67 36.14
C ASP A 323 -6.84 17.62 36.95
N ARG A 324 -7.91 17.23 36.27
CA ARG A 324 -9.25 17.02 36.83
C ARG A 324 -9.60 15.54 36.78
N ARG A 325 -10.21 15.05 37.87
CA ARG A 325 -10.62 13.63 38.03
C ARG A 325 -11.92 13.53 38.78
N LEU A 326 -12.73 12.50 38.46
CA LEU A 326 -13.93 12.14 39.21
C LEU A 326 -13.72 10.81 39.92
N PHE A 327 -14.11 10.77 41.19
CA PHE A 327 -14.19 9.54 41.97
C PHE A 327 -15.63 9.32 42.40
N VAL A 328 -16.17 8.15 42.06
CA VAL A 328 -17.55 7.72 42.39
C VAL A 328 -17.44 6.62 43.41
N TYR A 329 -18.07 6.85 44.59
CA TYR A 329 -18.10 5.88 45.67
C TYR A 329 -19.51 5.33 45.83
N LEU A 330 -19.67 4.01 45.51
CA LEU A 330 -20.98 3.38 45.44
C LEU A 330 -21.59 3.15 46.84
N ASP A 331 -20.79 2.84 47.85
CA ASP A 331 -21.22 2.62 49.24
C ASP A 331 -21.83 3.86 49.86
N SER A 332 -21.21 5.01 49.64
CA SER A 332 -21.62 6.29 50.22
C SER A 332 -22.46 7.16 49.29
N GLN A 333 -22.74 6.67 48.07
CA GLN A 333 -23.50 7.38 47.04
C GLN A 333 -22.98 8.80 46.82
N ARG A 334 -21.66 8.91 46.67
CA ARG A 334 -20.94 10.16 46.62
C ARG A 334 -20.03 10.23 45.39
N VAL A 335 -19.93 11.43 44.83
CA VAL A 335 -18.94 11.74 43.80
C VAL A 335 -18.05 12.87 44.31
N GLU A 336 -16.75 12.73 44.13
CA GLU A 336 -15.77 13.78 44.37
C GLU A 336 -15.19 14.28 43.06
N ALA A 337 -15.23 15.58 42.85
CA ALA A 337 -14.51 16.28 41.81
C ALA A 337 -13.17 16.75 42.41
N VAL A 338 -12.08 16.26 41.80
CA VAL A 338 -10.70 16.56 42.23
C VAL A 338 -10.01 17.37 41.15
N GLU A 339 -9.37 18.45 41.53
CA GLU A 339 -8.55 19.28 40.65
C GLU A 339 -7.17 19.47 41.28
N ASN A 340 -6.11 19.14 40.53
CA ASN A 340 -4.71 19.20 41.01
C ASN A 340 -4.51 18.47 42.36
N GLY A 341 -5.11 17.31 42.52
CA GLY A 341 -5.05 16.47 43.71
C GLY A 341 -5.88 16.96 44.92
N LYS A 342 -6.66 18.05 44.79
CA LYS A 342 -7.53 18.56 45.83
C LYS A 342 -8.99 18.36 45.50
N VAL A 343 -9.82 17.89 46.45
CA VAL A 343 -11.27 17.82 46.31
C VAL A 343 -11.82 19.25 46.24
N VAL A 344 -12.37 19.63 45.09
CA VAL A 344 -12.98 20.94 44.85
C VAL A 344 -14.46 20.94 45.05
N ARG A 345 -15.11 19.78 44.91
CA ARG A 345 -16.54 19.62 45.21
C ARG A 345 -16.90 18.16 45.48
N THR A 346 -17.91 17.98 46.35
CA THR A 346 -18.51 16.69 46.66
C THR A 346 -20.00 16.74 46.37
N PHE A 347 -20.50 15.69 45.73
CA PHE A 347 -21.94 15.56 45.37
C PHE A 347 -22.54 14.35 46.04
N LYS A 348 -23.80 14.47 46.49
CA LYS A 348 -24.65 13.33 46.77
C LYS A 348 -25.34 12.91 45.48
N VAL A 349 -25.21 11.64 45.11
CA VAL A 349 -25.73 11.10 43.85
C VAL A 349 -26.64 9.91 44.09
N SER A 350 -27.29 9.41 43.04
CA SER A 350 -27.98 8.14 43.06
C SER A 350 -27.40 7.27 41.93
N THR A 351 -26.71 6.22 42.33
CA THR A 351 -26.13 5.23 41.38
C THR A 351 -27.11 4.08 41.10
N GLY A 352 -26.70 3.09 40.39
CA GLY A 352 -27.51 1.92 40.03
C GLY A 352 -28.00 1.12 41.21
N LYS A 353 -29.24 0.61 41.12
CA LYS A 353 -29.82 -0.31 42.07
C LYS A 353 -29.11 -1.66 42.05
N SER A 354 -29.32 -2.52 43.04
CA SER A 354 -28.69 -3.85 43.14
C SER A 354 -28.88 -4.74 41.91
N LYS A 355 -30.05 -4.62 41.24
CA LYS A 355 -30.33 -5.38 39.98
C LYS A 355 -29.74 -4.75 38.74
N THR A 356 -29.34 -3.49 38.79
CA THR A 356 -28.75 -2.71 37.66
C THR A 356 -27.62 -1.84 38.21
N PRO A 357 -26.54 -2.43 38.72
CA PRO A 357 -25.48 -1.68 39.39
C PRO A 357 -24.69 -0.80 38.42
N THR A 358 -24.18 0.32 38.95
CA THR A 358 -23.15 1.08 38.21
C THR A 358 -21.90 0.28 38.15
N VAL A 359 -21.26 0.21 36.95
CA VAL A 359 -20.01 -0.51 36.72
C VAL A 359 -18.87 0.11 37.50
N THR A 360 -17.98 -0.73 38.08
CA THR A 360 -16.74 -0.29 38.73
C THR A 360 -15.58 -0.33 37.75
N GLY A 361 -14.59 0.53 37.92
CA GLY A 361 -13.39 0.60 37.10
C GLY A 361 -12.94 2.03 36.84
N SER A 362 -12.00 2.15 35.89
CA SER A 362 -11.47 3.43 35.41
C SER A 362 -11.96 3.71 34.00
N PHE A 363 -12.55 4.85 33.84
CA PHE A 363 -13.22 5.31 32.63
C PHE A 363 -12.82 6.76 32.33
N TYR A 364 -13.40 7.31 31.28
CA TYR A 364 -13.31 8.74 30.94
C TYR A 364 -14.62 9.21 30.28
N ILE A 365 -14.92 10.50 30.39
CA ILE A 365 -16.05 11.10 29.68
C ILE A 365 -15.73 11.11 28.19
N TYR A 366 -16.45 10.33 27.40
CA TYR A 366 -16.21 10.22 25.96
C TYR A 366 -17.26 10.91 25.09
N ASP A 367 -18.42 11.27 25.67
CA ASP A 367 -19.46 11.98 24.94
C ASP A 367 -20.29 12.85 25.91
N ARG A 368 -20.76 14.01 25.42
CA ARG A 368 -21.42 15.01 26.26
C ARG A 368 -22.54 15.70 25.51
N TYR A 369 -23.69 15.83 26.18
CA TYR A 369 -24.90 16.51 25.67
C TYR A 369 -25.48 17.44 26.69
N ARG A 370 -25.88 18.63 26.24
CA ARG A 370 -26.63 19.56 27.10
C ARG A 370 -27.98 18.95 27.48
N HIS A 371 -28.67 18.36 26.51
CA HIS A 371 -29.88 17.58 26.67
C HIS A 371 -29.82 16.34 25.80
N LYS A 372 -30.27 15.22 26.31
CA LYS A 372 -30.25 13.93 25.58
C LYS A 372 -31.47 13.10 25.90
N ARG A 373 -32.16 12.60 24.88
CA ARG A 373 -33.16 11.54 25.10
C ARG A 373 -32.45 10.28 25.55
N MET A 374 -32.88 9.72 26.67
CA MET A 374 -32.38 8.46 27.21
C MET A 374 -33.47 7.40 27.15
N ARG A 375 -33.15 6.26 26.60
CA ARG A 375 -34.06 5.13 26.43
C ARG A 375 -33.35 3.83 26.72
N SER A 376 -34.04 2.88 27.36
CA SER A 376 -33.57 1.52 27.52
C SER A 376 -33.57 0.75 26.18
N ASP A 377 -32.74 -0.27 26.06
CA ASP A 377 -32.68 -1.14 24.88
C ASP A 377 -33.88 -2.09 24.77
N VAL A 378 -34.65 -2.24 25.83
CA VAL A 378 -35.87 -3.08 25.82
C VAL A 378 -37.04 -2.34 25.16
N GLY A 379 -37.90 -3.10 24.51
CA GLY A 379 -39.10 -2.56 23.83
C GLY A 379 -40.12 -1.96 24.79
N LYS A 380 -40.93 -0.99 24.31
CA LYS A 380 -42.00 -0.38 25.05
C LYS A 380 -42.97 -1.46 25.53
N GLY A 381 -43.33 -1.42 26.83
CA GLY A 381 -44.20 -2.39 27.49
C GLY A 381 -43.47 -3.60 28.09
N GLN A 382 -42.17 -3.75 27.90
CA GLN A 382 -41.38 -4.81 28.52
C GLN A 382 -40.86 -4.37 29.91
N PRO A 383 -40.66 -5.29 30.85
CA PRO A 383 -40.03 -4.99 32.13
C PRO A 383 -38.64 -4.35 31.93
N GLY A 384 -38.41 -3.23 32.61
CA GLY A 384 -37.17 -2.47 32.49
C GLY A 384 -37.18 -1.42 31.36
N PHE A 385 -38.28 -1.27 30.60
CA PHE A 385 -38.41 -0.16 29.67
C PHE A 385 -38.48 1.17 30.43
N TYR A 386 -37.65 2.11 29.96
CA TYR A 386 -37.77 3.53 30.31
C TYR A 386 -37.44 4.38 29.09
N GLU A 387 -38.04 5.55 29.07
CA GLU A 387 -37.79 6.58 28.08
C GLU A 387 -38.00 7.94 28.76
N VAL A 388 -36.95 8.76 28.74
CA VAL A 388 -36.97 10.10 29.32
C VAL A 388 -36.44 11.06 28.27
N GLU A 389 -37.24 12.01 27.87
CA GLU A 389 -36.86 13.08 26.96
C GLU A 389 -36.03 14.13 27.70
N ASP A 390 -35.18 14.84 26.96
CA ASP A 390 -34.46 16.03 27.40
C ASP A 390 -33.70 15.89 28.71
N VAL A 391 -33.08 14.75 28.97
CA VAL A 391 -32.27 14.53 30.17
C VAL A 391 -31.06 15.50 30.15
N PRO A 392 -30.97 16.43 31.12
CA PRO A 392 -30.00 17.50 31.08
C PRO A 392 -28.62 17.05 31.52
N TYR A 393 -27.57 17.71 30.94
CA TYR A 393 -26.18 17.59 31.34
C TYR A 393 -25.64 16.16 31.26
N THR A 394 -26.04 15.41 30.24
CA THR A 394 -25.63 14.01 30.05
C THR A 394 -24.18 13.91 29.65
N GLN A 395 -23.37 13.11 30.37
CA GLN A 395 -21.95 12.87 30.12
C GLN A 395 -21.69 11.38 30.23
N PHE A 396 -21.50 10.70 29.07
CA PHE A 396 -21.24 9.26 28.99
C PHE A 396 -19.79 8.94 29.36
N PHE A 397 -19.60 7.93 30.20
CA PHE A 397 -18.28 7.47 30.61
C PHE A 397 -18.00 5.99 30.29
N HIS A 398 -19.06 5.17 30.16
CA HIS A 398 -18.95 3.78 29.74
C HIS A 398 -20.25 3.32 29.07
N ARG A 399 -20.23 2.90 27.80
CA ARG A 399 -21.44 2.49 27.05
C ARG A 399 -22.60 3.47 27.33
N ASP A 400 -23.72 2.95 27.86
CA ASP A 400 -24.90 3.76 28.19
C ASP A 400 -24.87 4.33 29.61
N TYR A 401 -23.75 4.16 30.34
CA TYR A 401 -23.59 4.74 31.68
C TYR A 401 -23.15 6.20 31.59
N ALA A 402 -23.90 7.09 32.22
CA ALA A 402 -23.64 8.52 32.19
C ALA A 402 -23.85 9.18 33.55
N PHE A 403 -23.17 10.30 33.76
CA PHE A 403 -23.67 11.33 34.71
C PHE A 403 -24.73 12.15 34.01
N HIS A 404 -25.81 12.50 34.71
CA HIS A 404 -26.87 13.38 34.19
C HIS A 404 -27.74 13.96 35.28
N GLY A 405 -28.41 15.05 34.98
CA GLY A 405 -29.41 15.61 35.87
C GLY A 405 -30.64 14.71 35.93
N ALA A 406 -31.16 14.48 37.15
CA ALA A 406 -32.37 13.71 37.37
C ALA A 406 -33.45 14.61 38.02
N PHE A 407 -34.30 15.21 37.21
CA PHE A 407 -35.36 16.10 37.63
C PHE A 407 -36.63 15.35 38.14
N TRP A 408 -36.69 14.04 37.97
CA TRP A 408 -37.86 13.19 38.32
C TRP A 408 -37.83 12.59 39.72
N HIS A 409 -36.72 12.74 40.47
CA HIS A 409 -36.60 12.32 41.87
C HIS A 409 -35.68 13.22 42.67
N ASN A 410 -35.79 13.14 44.01
CA ASN A 410 -34.90 13.84 44.95
C ASN A 410 -34.35 12.87 46.01
N SER A 411 -34.05 11.63 45.61
CA SER A 411 -33.58 10.56 46.52
C SER A 411 -32.06 10.42 46.52
N PHE A 412 -31.31 11.52 46.36
CA PHE A 412 -29.86 11.50 46.30
C PHE A 412 -29.26 11.02 47.64
N GLY A 413 -28.21 10.20 47.56
CA GLY A 413 -27.61 9.47 48.66
C GLY A 413 -28.11 8.02 48.79
N ARG A 414 -28.96 7.55 47.86
CA ARG A 414 -29.46 6.17 47.78
C ARG A 414 -29.47 5.66 46.35
N PRO A 415 -29.18 4.36 46.09
CA PRO A 415 -29.26 3.78 44.76
C PRO A 415 -30.70 3.94 44.18
N ALA A 416 -30.82 4.56 43.00
CA ALA A 416 -32.15 4.82 42.39
C ALA A 416 -32.15 4.65 40.86
N SER A 417 -30.99 4.55 40.20
CA SER A 417 -30.88 4.49 38.74
C SER A 417 -30.87 3.05 38.19
N HIS A 418 -30.82 2.94 36.87
CA HIS A 418 -30.57 1.70 36.11
C HIS A 418 -29.10 1.54 35.71
N GLY A 419 -28.19 2.24 36.42
CA GLY A 419 -26.75 2.16 36.19
C GLY A 419 -26.08 3.52 36.07
N CYS A 420 -26.75 4.52 35.56
CA CYS A 420 -26.27 5.90 35.50
C CYS A 420 -26.02 6.50 36.90
N VAL A 421 -25.25 7.58 36.93
CA VAL A 421 -25.02 8.39 38.14
C VAL A 421 -25.93 9.62 38.06
N ASN A 422 -27.09 9.51 38.74
CA ASN A 422 -28.09 10.58 38.80
C ASN A 422 -27.63 11.70 39.73
N MET A 423 -27.69 12.92 39.26
CA MET A 423 -27.26 14.12 39.98
C MET A 423 -28.43 15.11 40.15
N ALA A 424 -28.37 15.91 41.20
CA ALA A 424 -29.34 17.00 41.40
C ALA A 424 -29.21 18.02 40.27
N THR A 425 -30.36 18.53 39.82
CA THR A 425 -30.42 19.57 38.79
C THR A 425 -31.63 20.45 38.97
N LYS A 426 -31.52 21.73 38.69
CA LYS A 426 -32.60 22.69 38.58
C LYS A 426 -33.23 22.66 37.19
N ASP A 427 -32.49 22.27 36.21
CA ASP A 427 -32.94 22.19 34.83
C ASP A 427 -34.08 21.18 34.71
N GLN A 428 -35.23 21.64 34.18
CA GLN A 428 -36.51 20.92 34.06
C GLN A 428 -37.13 20.48 35.40
N ASN A 429 -36.59 20.86 36.54
CA ASN A 429 -37.05 20.42 37.85
C ASN A 429 -38.10 21.34 38.44
N LYS A 430 -39.35 21.15 38.07
CA LYS A 430 -40.49 21.90 38.60
C LYS A 430 -40.91 21.44 39.99
N ARG A 431 -40.62 20.17 40.36
CA ARG A 431 -41.08 19.55 41.58
C ARG A 431 -40.26 19.89 42.83
N TRP A 432 -38.94 20.05 42.63
CA TRP A 432 -37.98 20.36 43.69
C TRP A 432 -37.10 21.55 43.33
N PRO A 433 -37.64 22.78 43.31
CA PRO A 433 -36.89 23.94 42.78
C PRO A 433 -35.69 24.35 43.62
N ASN A 434 -35.61 23.90 44.88
CA ASN A 434 -34.56 24.25 45.84
C ASN A 434 -33.39 23.24 45.86
N VAL A 435 -33.32 22.26 44.93
CA VAL A 435 -32.19 21.35 44.84
C VAL A 435 -30.95 22.08 44.35
N SER A 436 -29.76 21.49 44.59
CA SER A 436 -28.51 22.00 44.04
C SER A 436 -28.44 21.78 42.52
N GLU A 437 -27.67 22.61 41.82
CA GLU A 437 -27.35 22.44 40.39
C GLU A 437 -26.02 21.70 40.25
N ASP A 438 -26.00 20.43 40.66
CA ASP A 438 -24.79 19.62 40.66
C ASP A 438 -24.44 19.09 39.28
N ALA A 439 -25.45 18.66 38.51
CA ALA A 439 -25.27 18.16 37.16
C ALA A 439 -24.73 19.23 36.19
N GLY A 440 -25.32 20.42 36.23
CA GLY A 440 -24.88 21.56 35.43
C GLY A 440 -23.50 22.07 35.84
N TRP A 441 -23.20 22.07 37.14
CA TRP A 441 -21.84 22.40 37.58
C TRP A 441 -20.83 21.41 37.06
N LEU A 442 -21.06 20.09 37.19
CA LEU A 442 -20.17 19.06 36.70
C LEU A 442 -20.02 19.14 35.17
N TYR A 443 -21.09 19.41 34.47
CA TYR A 443 -21.05 19.58 33.03
C TYR A 443 -20.15 20.75 32.63
N ASN A 444 -20.26 21.91 33.27
CA ASN A 444 -19.44 23.08 32.93
C ASN A 444 -17.99 22.95 33.38
N TRP A 445 -17.72 22.29 34.51
CA TRP A 445 -16.38 22.03 35.02
C TRP A 445 -15.67 20.91 34.26
N GLY A 446 -16.39 19.88 33.85
CA GLY A 446 -15.85 18.72 33.16
C GLY A 446 -15.53 18.97 31.67
N ALA A 447 -14.82 18.05 31.08
CA ALA A 447 -14.44 18.05 29.66
C ALA A 447 -14.51 16.65 29.04
N LEU A 448 -14.47 16.55 27.71
CA LEU A 448 -14.20 15.28 27.03
C LEU A 448 -12.83 14.76 27.48
N GLY A 449 -12.74 13.47 27.80
CA GLY A 449 -11.53 12.85 28.32
C GLY A 449 -11.32 13.02 29.84
N LEU A 450 -12.28 13.61 30.57
CA LEU A 450 -12.21 13.70 32.03
C LEU A 450 -12.14 12.29 32.64
N PRO A 451 -11.09 11.93 33.40
CA PRO A 451 -10.96 10.65 34.08
C PRO A 451 -12.09 10.43 35.11
N VAL A 452 -12.63 9.21 35.10
CA VAL A 452 -13.68 8.77 36.03
C VAL A 452 -13.27 7.45 36.65
N THR A 453 -13.17 7.39 37.96
CA THR A 453 -12.93 6.14 38.69
C THR A 453 -14.14 5.81 39.54
N VAL A 454 -14.75 4.64 39.31
CA VAL A 454 -15.90 4.15 40.05
C VAL A 454 -15.44 3.01 40.97
N MET A 455 -15.67 3.18 42.27
CA MET A 455 -15.23 2.24 43.32
C MET A 455 -16.39 1.87 44.23
N ASN A 456 -16.35 0.67 44.78
CA ASN A 456 -17.33 0.23 45.76
C ASN A 456 -17.23 1.07 47.07
N LYS A 457 -16.00 1.35 47.51
CA LYS A 457 -15.72 2.07 48.77
C LYS A 457 -14.61 3.07 48.58
N ALA A 458 -14.67 4.18 49.27
CA ALA A 458 -13.57 5.14 49.33
C ALA A 458 -12.33 4.45 49.95
N PRO A 459 -11.12 4.73 49.47
CA PRO A 459 -9.91 4.30 50.13
C PRO A 459 -9.88 4.86 51.56
N GLU A 460 -9.41 4.04 52.51
CA GLU A 460 -9.21 4.51 53.86
C GLU A 460 -8.24 5.70 53.83
N PRO A 461 -8.47 6.78 54.63
CA PRO A 461 -7.54 7.86 54.72
C PRO A 461 -6.17 7.31 55.15
N MET A 462 -5.11 7.56 54.40
CA MET A 462 -3.75 7.21 54.87
C MET A 462 -3.51 7.90 56.19
N GLN A 463 -3.41 7.14 57.28
CA GLN A 463 -3.00 7.67 58.56
C GLN A 463 -1.55 8.20 58.41
N ALA A 464 -1.37 9.46 58.74
CA ALA A 464 -0.02 10.08 58.71
C ALA A 464 0.92 9.23 59.61
N GLY A 465 1.87 8.54 58.98
CA GLY A 465 2.86 7.70 59.70
C GLY A 465 2.90 6.23 59.39
N HIS A 466 1.94 5.68 58.62
CA HIS A 466 1.98 4.28 58.24
C HIS A 466 2.55 4.10 56.82
N VAL A 467 3.81 3.69 56.75
CA VAL A 467 4.42 3.15 55.54
C VAL A 467 3.88 1.70 55.36
N PRO A 468 3.06 1.44 54.35
CA PRO A 468 2.57 0.05 54.17
C PRO A 468 3.78 -0.85 53.92
N ALA A 469 3.89 -1.92 54.69
CA ALA A 469 4.85 -2.99 54.44
C ALA A 469 4.62 -3.48 52.97
N LYS A 470 5.68 -3.52 52.19
CA LYS A 470 5.67 -4.13 50.87
C LYS A 470 5.20 -5.56 51.03
N ASP A 471 4.03 -5.92 50.52
CA ASP A 471 3.66 -7.30 50.41
C ASP A 471 4.66 -7.99 49.48
N SER A 472 5.03 -9.21 49.85
CA SER A 472 6.06 -10.03 49.20
C SER A 472 5.72 -10.44 47.76
N LYS A 473 4.70 -9.84 47.13
CA LYS A 473 4.23 -10.13 45.76
C LYS A 473 4.25 -8.92 44.82
N GLY A 474 4.75 -7.74 45.23
CA GLY A 474 5.13 -6.66 44.30
C GLY A 474 4.04 -6.09 43.37
N THR A 475 2.78 -6.30 43.65
CA THR A 475 1.67 -5.83 42.79
C THR A 475 0.96 -4.65 43.42
N ASN A 476 1.25 -3.48 42.88
CA ASN A 476 0.59 -2.23 43.23
C ASN A 476 -0.89 -2.25 42.72
N GLN A 477 -1.86 -2.00 43.61
CA GLN A 477 -3.29 -1.93 43.21
C GLN A 477 -3.56 -0.89 42.12
N GLN A 478 -2.77 0.15 42.01
CA GLN A 478 -2.84 1.11 40.91
C GLN A 478 -2.53 0.46 39.55
N ALA A 479 -1.54 -0.45 39.47
CA ALA A 479 -1.21 -1.20 38.25
C ALA A 479 -2.34 -2.14 37.81
N ARG A 480 -3.19 -2.66 38.71
CA ARG A 480 -4.37 -3.48 38.37
C ARG A 480 -5.51 -2.66 37.81
N ALA A 481 -5.73 -1.43 38.27
CA ALA A 481 -6.73 -0.53 37.69
C ALA A 481 -6.34 -0.12 36.24
N GLU A 482 -5.06 0.08 35.97
CA GLU A 482 -4.52 0.38 34.64
C GLU A 482 -4.62 -0.79 33.66
N THR A 483 -4.60 -2.03 34.13
CA THR A 483 -4.74 -3.24 33.29
C THR A 483 -6.19 -3.48 32.86
N ALA A 484 -7.18 -3.06 33.65
CA ALA A 484 -8.61 -3.20 33.32
C ALA A 484 -9.08 -2.27 32.19
N ILE A 485 -8.38 -1.14 31.92
CA ILE A 485 -8.67 -0.25 30.79
C ILE A 485 -8.44 -0.97 29.44
N ARG A 486 -7.78 -2.12 29.44
CA ARG A 486 -7.28 -2.80 28.24
C ARG A 486 -8.29 -3.53 27.39
N GLN A 487 -9.48 -3.85 27.84
CA GLN A 487 -10.29 -4.84 27.12
C GLN A 487 -11.65 -4.39 26.57
N GLU A 488 -12.28 -3.31 27.02
CA GLU A 488 -13.67 -3.09 26.62
C GLU A 488 -14.06 -1.63 26.43
N ASN A 489 -13.67 -0.96 25.35
CA ASN A 489 -14.46 0.18 24.90
C ASN A 489 -14.33 0.44 23.38
N PRO A 490 -15.18 -0.15 22.54
CA PRO A 490 -15.36 0.28 21.16
C PRO A 490 -16.34 1.47 21.13
N GLY A 491 -16.00 2.56 21.81
CA GLY A 491 -16.80 3.78 21.82
C GLY A 491 -16.71 4.48 20.45
N ARG A 492 -17.84 4.58 19.77
CA ARG A 492 -18.04 5.39 18.58
C ARG A 492 -18.05 6.86 19.01
N VAL A 493 -16.94 7.57 18.82
CA VAL A 493 -16.91 9.03 18.98
C VAL A 493 -17.56 9.64 17.75
N VAL A 494 -18.78 10.11 17.92
CA VAL A 494 -19.45 10.96 16.92
C VAL A 494 -19.34 12.38 17.42
N VAL A 495 -18.45 13.15 16.84
CA VAL A 495 -18.42 14.62 16.99
C VAL A 495 -19.47 15.17 16.03
N ARG A 496 -20.50 15.77 16.55
CA ARG A 496 -21.43 16.66 15.84
C ARG A 496 -21.32 18.06 16.41
#